data_414ceb2ab2b4bb59e81c0a8fa512d5a1
#
_entry.id   414ceb2ab2b4bb59e81c0a8fa512d5a1
#
_cell.length_a   1.000
_cell.length_b   1.000
_cell.length_c   1.000
_cell.angle_alpha   90.00
_cell.angle_beta   90.00
_cell.angle_gamma   90.00
#
_symmetry.space_group_name_H-M   'P 1'
#
loop_
_entity.id
_entity.type
_entity.pdbx_description
1 polymer ?
#
loop_
_entity_poly.entity_id
_entity_poly.type
_entity_poly.pdbx_seq_one_letter_code
_entity_poly.pdbx_strand_id
1 'polypeptide(L)'
;MDAKEKAKRAEERTTRRVYDILKNHDQETRTIEAQIEAERAALEADLAEIGTRAYPRAVRYDTPRVQSSPDPDGNMVKIAAAIERRTARAKRAVEALEERQRQIENVHEIVLAMDAKAKIVLLTMYSPRRTYE
;
A
#
# COMPACT_ATOMS: atom_id res chain seq x y z
N MET A 1 -24.95 9.00 24.19
CA MET A 1 -24.72 7.59 23.85
C MET A 1 -24.07 6.90 25.02
N ASP A 2 -24.69 5.86 25.53
CA ASP A 2 -24.15 5.18 26.70
C ASP A 2 -23.05 4.18 26.30
N ALA A 3 -22.37 3.62 27.29
CA ALA A 3 -21.26 2.71 27.06
C ALA A 3 -21.66 1.43 26.33
N LYS A 4 -22.89 0.96 26.60
CA LYS A 4 -23.40 -0.25 25.95
C LYS A 4 -23.60 -0.04 24.45
N GLU A 5 -24.13 1.11 24.06
CA GLU A 5 -24.34 1.42 22.66
C GLU A 5 -23.04 1.59 21.92
N LYS A 6 -22.03 2.20 22.55
CA LYS A 6 -20.69 2.34 21.96
C LYS A 6 -20.05 0.97 21.75
N ALA A 7 -20.14 0.10 22.74
CA ALA A 7 -19.60 -1.25 22.66
C ALA A 7 -20.28 -2.05 21.56
N LYS A 8 -21.59 -1.95 21.46
CA LYS A 8 -22.36 -2.64 20.42
C LYS A 8 -21.98 -2.18 19.02
N ARG A 9 -21.81 -0.86 18.84
CA ARG A 9 -21.40 -0.32 17.55
C ARG A 9 -19.99 -0.73 17.18
N ALA A 10 -19.08 -0.80 18.17
CA ALA A 10 -17.71 -1.25 17.96
C ALA A 10 -17.72 -2.72 17.52
N GLU A 11 -18.51 -3.57 18.17
CA GLU A 11 -18.70 -4.96 17.79
C GLU A 11 -19.23 -5.09 16.36
N GLU A 12 -20.25 -4.32 16.04
CA GLU A 12 -20.85 -4.34 14.70
C GLU A 12 -19.83 -3.95 13.62
N ARG A 13 -18.99 -2.95 13.88
CA ARG A 13 -17.95 -2.55 12.95
C ARG A 13 -16.89 -3.61 12.77
N THR A 14 -16.48 -4.24 13.85
CA THR A 14 -15.50 -5.33 13.82
C THR A 14 -16.06 -6.51 13.03
N THR A 15 -17.32 -6.89 13.31
CA THR A 15 -17.98 -7.96 12.61
C THR A 15 -18.10 -7.69 11.12
N ARG A 16 -18.46 -6.47 10.76
CA ARG A 16 -18.54 -6.06 9.36
C ARG A 16 -17.19 -6.12 8.67
N ARG A 17 -16.13 -5.69 9.35
CA ARG A 17 -14.77 -5.74 8.79
C ARG A 17 -14.34 -7.18 8.55
N VAL A 18 -14.57 -8.06 9.51
CA VAL A 18 -14.27 -9.49 9.35
C VAL A 18 -15.06 -10.08 8.18
N TYR A 19 -16.33 -9.74 8.08
CA TYR A 19 -17.18 -10.19 6.98
C TYR A 19 -16.63 -9.72 5.63
N ASP A 20 -16.26 -8.44 5.53
CA ASP A 20 -15.70 -7.87 4.30
C ASP A 20 -14.40 -8.57 3.91
N ILE A 21 -13.53 -8.85 4.87
CA ILE A 21 -12.29 -9.56 4.64
C ILE A 21 -12.56 -10.97 4.10
N LEU A 22 -13.49 -11.69 4.71
CA LEU A 22 -13.82 -13.04 4.29
C LEU A 22 -14.46 -13.09 2.90
N LYS A 23 -15.34 -12.12 2.65
CA LYS A 23 -16.04 -12.04 1.37
C LYS A 23 -15.09 -11.65 0.23
N ASN A 24 -14.21 -10.71 0.48
CA ASN A 24 -13.39 -10.07 -0.54
C ASN A 24 -11.91 -10.42 -0.44
N HIS A 25 -11.57 -11.47 0.29
CA HIS A 25 -10.18 -11.84 0.55
C HIS A 25 -9.33 -11.84 -0.72
N ASP A 26 -9.75 -12.58 -1.74
CA ASP A 26 -8.99 -12.68 -2.98
C ASP A 26 -8.90 -11.34 -3.70
N GLN A 27 -10.01 -10.62 -3.74
CA GLN A 27 -10.06 -9.33 -4.41
C GLN A 27 -9.22 -8.29 -3.68
N GLU A 28 -9.31 -8.23 -2.34
CA GLU A 28 -8.51 -7.31 -1.53
C GLU A 28 -7.03 -7.62 -1.66
N THR A 29 -6.66 -8.89 -1.64
CA THR A 29 -5.26 -9.32 -1.80
C THR A 29 -4.72 -8.89 -3.15
N ARG A 30 -5.46 -9.12 -4.23
CA ARG A 30 -5.06 -8.70 -5.58
C ARG A 30 -4.95 -7.19 -5.70
N THR A 31 -5.88 -6.47 -5.09
CA THR A 31 -5.86 -5.01 -5.10
C THR A 31 -4.62 -4.47 -4.40
N ILE A 32 -4.28 -5.03 -3.23
CA ILE A 32 -3.09 -4.63 -2.49
C ILE A 32 -1.82 -4.96 -3.28
N GLU A 33 -1.74 -6.12 -3.88
CA GLU A 33 -0.60 -6.51 -4.71
C GLU A 33 -0.42 -5.56 -5.89
N ALA A 34 -1.53 -5.19 -6.55
CA ALA A 34 -1.50 -4.24 -7.64
C ALA A 34 -1.07 -2.86 -7.17
N GLN A 35 -1.50 -2.43 -5.99
CA GLN A 35 -1.10 -1.15 -5.41
C GLN A 35 0.38 -1.13 -5.05
N ILE A 36 0.91 -2.22 -4.51
CA ILE A 36 2.33 -2.34 -4.20
C ILE A 36 3.15 -2.24 -5.49
N GLU A 37 2.72 -2.94 -6.53
CA GLU A 37 3.40 -2.91 -7.82
C GLU A 37 3.35 -1.52 -8.45
N ALA A 38 2.20 -0.85 -8.35
CA ALA A 38 2.04 0.51 -8.83
C ALA A 38 2.95 1.49 -8.09
N GLU A 39 3.09 1.34 -6.77
CA GLU A 39 4.01 2.17 -5.97
C GLU A 39 5.46 1.95 -6.38
N ARG A 40 5.85 0.71 -6.63
CA ARG A 40 7.21 0.41 -7.08
C ARG A 40 7.48 0.99 -8.47
N ALA A 41 6.52 0.87 -9.37
CA ALA A 41 6.65 1.43 -10.72
C ALA A 41 6.72 2.96 -10.68
N ALA A 42 5.90 3.58 -9.83
CA ALA A 42 5.90 5.03 -9.67
C ALA A 42 7.23 5.52 -9.10
N LEU A 43 7.80 4.78 -8.13
CA LEU A 43 9.11 5.10 -7.58
C LEU A 43 10.18 5.03 -8.66
N GLU A 44 10.17 3.96 -9.44
CA GLU A 44 11.14 3.79 -10.52
C GLU A 44 11.07 4.92 -11.53
N ALA A 45 9.85 5.31 -11.93
CA ALA A 45 9.64 6.42 -12.85
C ALA A 45 10.12 7.75 -12.27
N ASP A 46 9.82 8.00 -10.99
CA ASP A 46 10.24 9.23 -10.31
C ASP A 46 11.76 9.31 -10.17
N LEU A 47 12.40 8.18 -9.84
CA LEU A 47 13.85 8.13 -9.73
C LEU A 47 14.52 8.36 -11.10
N ALA A 48 13.94 7.82 -12.15
CA ALA A 48 14.43 8.04 -13.50
C ALA A 48 14.32 9.51 -13.90
N GLU A 49 13.22 10.16 -13.54
CA GLU A 49 13.02 11.59 -13.79
C GLU A 49 14.05 12.43 -13.03
N ILE A 50 14.26 12.12 -11.77
CA ILE A 50 15.27 12.82 -10.96
C ILE A 50 16.65 12.65 -11.58
N GLY A 51 16.97 11.43 -12.01
CA GLY A 51 18.24 11.14 -12.68
C GLY A 51 18.39 11.94 -13.98
N THR A 52 17.32 12.08 -14.75
CA THR A 52 17.32 12.85 -15.98
C THR A 52 17.58 14.33 -15.71
N ARG A 53 17.03 14.87 -14.64
CA ARG A 53 17.28 16.25 -14.23
C ARG A 53 18.70 16.45 -13.75
N ALA A 54 19.24 15.44 -13.07
CA ALA A 54 20.62 15.49 -12.57
C ALA A 54 21.65 15.47 -13.69
N TYR A 55 21.35 14.71 -14.73
CA TYR A 55 22.26 14.55 -15.87
C TYR A 55 21.52 14.97 -17.13
N PRO A 56 21.48 16.29 -17.41
CA PRO A 56 20.77 16.79 -18.58
C PRO A 56 21.25 16.07 -19.83
N ARG A 57 20.31 15.56 -20.56
CA ARG A 57 20.55 14.76 -21.73
C ARG A 57 21.32 15.45 -22.81
N ALA A 58 21.19 16.74 -22.87
CA ALA A 58 21.79 17.52 -23.90
C ALA A 58 23.19 17.91 -23.49
N VAL A 59 24.08 16.98 -23.57
CA VAL A 59 25.47 17.38 -23.64
C VAL A 59 25.66 17.96 -25.02
N ARG A 60 25.49 19.24 -25.12
CA ARG A 60 25.72 19.95 -26.36
C ARG A 60 27.21 20.17 -26.48
N TYR A 61 27.83 19.34 -27.24
CA TYR A 61 29.26 19.43 -27.47
C TYR A 61 29.67 20.66 -28.28
N ASP A 62 28.68 21.17 -29.02
CA ASP A 62 28.86 22.33 -29.86
C ASP A 62 28.70 23.66 -29.11
N THR A 63 28.20 23.62 -27.90
CA THR A 63 28.02 24.82 -27.09
C THR A 63 29.14 24.90 -26.08
N PRO A 64 29.91 25.99 -26.08
CA PRO A 64 30.93 26.14 -25.06
C PRO A 64 30.28 26.12 -23.69
N ARG A 65 30.79 25.28 -22.88
CA ARG A 65 30.31 25.16 -21.52
C ARG A 65 30.75 26.37 -20.76
N VAL A 66 29.87 27.32 -20.70
CA VAL A 66 30.20 28.60 -20.10
C VAL A 66 30.23 28.50 -18.58
N GLN A 67 29.52 27.56 -18.01
CA GLN A 67 29.51 27.48 -16.58
C GLN A 67 29.19 26.11 -16.05
N SER A 68 30.05 25.71 -15.14
CA SER A 68 29.63 24.77 -14.12
C SER A 68 28.67 25.49 -13.17
N SER A 69 27.76 24.76 -12.59
CA SER A 69 26.92 25.27 -11.52
C SER A 69 27.81 25.94 -10.46
N PRO A 70 27.37 27.08 -9.91
CA PRO A 70 28.15 27.73 -8.85
C PRO A 70 28.33 26.88 -7.62
N ASP A 71 27.50 25.86 -7.44
CA ASP A 71 27.58 24.93 -6.32
C ASP A 71 27.21 23.53 -6.80
N PRO A 72 28.11 22.88 -7.55
CA PRO A 72 27.82 21.53 -8.05
C PRO A 72 27.65 20.50 -6.94
N ASP A 73 28.37 20.63 -5.84
CA ASP A 73 28.28 19.74 -4.70
C ASP A 73 26.92 19.92 -3.99
N GLY A 74 26.48 21.16 -3.83
CA GLY A 74 25.17 21.46 -3.27
C GLY A 74 24.03 20.92 -4.10
N ASN A 75 24.18 20.96 -5.42
CA ASN A 75 23.18 20.39 -6.31
C ASN A 75 23.11 18.87 -6.17
N MET A 76 24.26 18.20 -6.10
CA MET A 76 24.32 16.76 -5.88
C MET A 76 23.71 16.36 -4.53
N VAL A 77 23.95 17.16 -3.49
CA VAL A 77 23.36 16.94 -2.18
C VAL A 77 21.83 17.05 -2.24
N LYS A 78 21.32 18.05 -2.96
CA LYS A 78 19.88 18.23 -3.13
C LYS A 78 19.25 17.06 -3.88
N ILE A 79 19.91 16.57 -4.90
CA ILE A 79 19.45 15.42 -5.69
C ILE A 79 19.43 14.17 -4.82
N ALA A 80 20.52 13.92 -4.07
CA ALA A 80 20.59 12.78 -3.16
C ALA A 80 19.49 12.85 -2.10
N ALA A 81 19.25 14.03 -1.55
CA ALA A 81 18.18 14.22 -0.57
C ALA A 81 16.80 13.99 -1.18
N ALA A 82 16.59 14.41 -2.42
CA ALA A 82 15.32 14.18 -3.12
C ALA A 82 15.09 12.68 -3.34
N ILE A 83 16.12 11.95 -3.74
CA ILE A 83 16.07 10.50 -3.94
C ILE A 83 15.74 9.82 -2.62
N GLU A 84 16.42 10.20 -1.53
CA GLU A 84 16.17 9.63 -0.21
C GLU A 84 14.73 9.86 0.25
N ARG A 85 14.24 11.08 0.11
CA ARG A 85 12.87 11.41 0.52
C ARG A 85 11.84 10.63 -0.30
N ARG A 86 12.06 10.51 -1.61
CA ARG A 86 11.13 9.78 -2.47
C ARG A 86 11.15 8.29 -2.15
N THR A 87 12.33 7.73 -1.96
CA THR A 87 12.50 6.32 -1.60
C THR A 87 11.86 6.02 -0.24
N ALA A 88 12.08 6.88 0.75
CA ALA A 88 11.49 6.70 2.08
C ALA A 88 9.97 6.77 2.04
N ARG A 89 9.41 7.67 1.22
CA ARG A 89 7.97 7.79 1.08
C ARG A 89 7.37 6.53 0.45
N ALA A 90 8.01 6.02 -0.61
CA ALA A 90 7.57 4.79 -1.25
C ALA A 90 7.66 3.58 -0.30
N LYS A 91 8.74 3.51 0.46
CA LYS A 91 8.93 2.45 1.45
C LYS A 91 7.81 2.46 2.48
N ARG A 92 7.46 3.63 3.00
CA ARG A 92 6.38 3.76 3.97
C ARG A 92 5.04 3.36 3.37
N ALA A 93 4.77 3.74 2.12
CA ALA A 93 3.54 3.38 1.44
C ALA A 93 3.44 1.86 1.25
N VAL A 94 4.53 1.23 0.82
CA VAL A 94 4.57 -0.22 0.63
C VAL A 94 4.44 -0.95 1.97
N GLU A 95 5.11 -0.48 3.01
CA GLU A 95 5.00 -1.07 4.35
C GLU A 95 3.56 -1.02 4.89
N ALA A 96 2.86 0.09 4.66
CA ALA A 96 1.46 0.21 5.07
C ALA A 96 0.57 -0.78 4.32
N LEU A 97 0.82 -0.99 3.03
CA LEU A 97 0.08 -1.96 2.23
C LEU A 97 0.40 -3.40 2.66
N GLU A 98 1.65 -3.69 2.95
CA GLU A 98 2.06 -5.00 3.45
C GLU A 98 1.46 -5.31 4.82
N GLU A 99 1.37 -4.30 5.69
CA GLU A 99 0.72 -4.45 7.00
C GLU A 99 -0.76 -4.77 6.83
N ARG A 100 -1.42 -4.09 5.91
CA ARG A 100 -2.82 -4.37 5.61
C ARG A 100 -2.98 -5.79 5.09
N GLN A 101 -2.06 -6.24 4.24
CA GLN A 101 -2.05 -7.59 3.72
C GLN A 101 -1.89 -8.61 4.83
N ARG A 102 -0.98 -8.36 5.80
CA ARG A 102 -0.81 -9.23 6.96
C ARG A 102 -2.08 -9.33 7.79
N GLN A 103 -2.78 -8.22 7.98
CA GLN A 103 -4.05 -8.23 8.72
C GLN A 103 -5.09 -9.10 8.03
N ILE A 104 -5.19 -8.99 6.71
CA ILE A 104 -6.12 -9.80 5.92
C ILE A 104 -5.76 -11.28 6.05
N GLU A 105 -4.49 -11.62 5.91
CA GLU A 105 -4.02 -13.00 6.03
C GLU A 105 -4.24 -13.55 7.44
N ASN A 106 -4.00 -12.74 8.47
CA ASN A 106 -4.23 -13.16 9.85
C ASN A 106 -5.70 -13.50 10.10
N VAL A 107 -6.61 -12.68 9.61
CA VAL A 107 -8.04 -12.97 9.74
C VAL A 107 -8.39 -14.26 9.00
N HIS A 108 -7.86 -14.44 7.81
CA HIS A 108 -8.09 -15.64 7.02
C HIS A 108 -7.58 -16.90 7.73
N GLU A 109 -6.37 -16.82 8.29
CA GLU A 109 -5.79 -17.93 9.06
C GLU A 109 -6.61 -18.27 10.30
N ILE A 110 -7.09 -17.26 11.01
CA ILE A 110 -7.93 -17.47 12.18
C ILE A 110 -9.21 -18.21 11.78
N VAL A 111 -9.83 -17.81 10.67
CA VAL A 111 -11.03 -18.47 10.17
C VAL A 111 -10.74 -19.92 9.77
N LEU A 112 -9.60 -20.16 9.10
CA LEU A 112 -9.21 -21.51 8.72
C LEU A 112 -8.94 -22.42 9.92
N ALA A 113 -8.45 -21.84 11.02
CA ALA A 113 -8.17 -22.57 12.26
C ALA A 113 -9.40 -22.79 13.10
N MET A 114 -10.53 -22.19 12.77
CA MET A 114 -11.76 -22.36 13.52
C MET A 114 -12.28 -23.78 13.43
N ASP A 115 -12.97 -24.21 14.49
CA ASP A 115 -13.77 -25.40 14.50
C ASP A 115 -14.69 -25.43 13.27
N ALA A 116 -14.80 -26.57 12.61
CA ALA A 116 -15.59 -26.72 11.39
C ALA A 116 -17.02 -26.21 11.54
N LYS A 117 -17.63 -26.46 12.69
CA LYS A 117 -18.99 -26.01 12.96
C LYS A 117 -19.09 -24.49 13.06
N ALA A 118 -18.17 -23.87 13.81
CA ALA A 118 -18.10 -22.41 13.93
C ALA A 118 -17.82 -21.76 12.59
N LYS A 119 -16.94 -22.36 11.80
CA LYS A 119 -16.61 -21.89 10.46
C LYS A 119 -17.82 -21.91 9.53
N ILE A 120 -18.58 -22.98 9.55
CA ILE A 120 -19.80 -23.10 8.74
C ILE A 120 -20.81 -22.04 9.15
N VAL A 121 -21.02 -21.85 10.44
CA VAL A 121 -21.93 -20.83 10.94
C VAL A 121 -21.51 -19.45 10.50
N LEU A 122 -20.25 -19.11 10.65
CA LEU A 122 -19.72 -17.81 10.28
C LEU A 122 -19.88 -17.56 8.77
N LEU A 123 -19.49 -18.50 7.95
CA LEU A 123 -19.58 -18.38 6.49
C LEU A 123 -21.02 -18.32 6.02
N THR A 124 -21.92 -19.07 6.66
CA THR A 124 -23.33 -19.08 6.31
C THR A 124 -23.99 -17.76 6.68
N MET A 125 -23.71 -17.24 7.86
CA MET A 125 -24.29 -15.97 8.32
C MET A 125 -23.85 -14.77 7.51
N TYR A 126 -22.61 -14.76 7.07
CA TYR A 126 -22.03 -13.60 6.40
C TYR A 126 -21.79 -13.82 4.91
N SER A 127 -22.27 -14.90 4.35
CA SER A 127 -22.16 -15.16 2.92
C SER A 127 -23.09 -14.23 2.12
N PRO A 128 -22.56 -13.56 1.10
CA PRO A 128 -23.41 -12.71 0.26
C PRO A 128 -24.36 -13.51 -0.64
N ARG A 129 -24.09 -14.81 -0.79
CA ARG A 129 -24.90 -15.68 -1.63
C ARG A 129 -25.92 -16.47 -0.83
N ARG A 130 -26.16 -16.02 0.37
CA ARG A 130 -27.16 -16.69 1.18
C ARG A 130 -28.52 -16.45 0.57
N THR A 131 -29.08 -17.47 -0.01
CA THR A 131 -30.42 -17.45 -0.54
C THR A 131 -31.33 -18.15 0.45
N TYR A 132 -32.41 -17.50 0.75
CA TYR A 132 -33.45 -18.10 1.56
C TYR A 132 -34.45 -18.70 0.60
N GLU A 133 -34.44 -19.98 0.54
CA GLU A 133 -35.49 -20.70 -0.17
C GLU A 133 -36.26 -21.55 0.79
#